data_bbf8d1e5f8359d7174bb0407e2338175
#
_entry.id   bbf8d1e5f8359d7174bb0407e2338175
#
_cell.length_a   1.000
_cell.length_b   1.000
_cell.length_c   1.000
_cell.angle_alpha   90.00
_cell.angle_beta   90.00
_cell.angle_gamma   90.00
#
_symmetry.space_group_name_H-M   'P 1'
#
loop_
_entity.id
_entity.type
_entity.pdbx_description
1 polymer ?
#
loop_
_entity_poly.entity_id
_entity_poly.type
_entity_poly.pdbx_seq_one_letter_code
_entity_poly.pdbx_strand_id
1 'polypeptide(L)'
;LQKVKKISVSVGPANFNASRLIVVLARTISQQINCPLDSFSSFELMAKRIASKNNIFMNKQSFWIYKKLKRKGFIVGKYAICHDEENNADLIIREKVTPKVVKELESKELIFEANYKDEEDLRELLDLANKNLLNTNVNSWGNVLPLYPISPIN
;
A
#
# COMPACT_ATOMS: atom_id res chain seq x y z
N LEU A 1 8.60 20.84 -13.82
CA LEU A 1 7.33 20.20 -13.37
C LEU A 1 6.37 19.90 -14.51
N GLN A 2 6.39 20.63 -15.62
CA GLN A 2 5.50 20.41 -16.80
C GLN A 2 5.63 19.02 -17.45
N LYS A 3 6.68 18.24 -17.15
CA LYS A 3 6.88 16.87 -17.65
C LYS A 3 6.37 15.76 -16.73
N VAL A 4 5.89 16.11 -15.53
CA VAL A 4 5.35 15.12 -14.58
C VAL A 4 3.96 14.71 -15.05
N LYS A 5 3.79 13.42 -15.36
CA LYS A 5 2.51 12.88 -15.84
C LYS A 5 1.63 12.34 -14.70
N LYS A 6 2.24 11.93 -13.59
CA LYS A 6 1.57 11.30 -12.45
C LYS A 6 2.42 11.42 -11.19
N ILE A 7 1.76 11.46 -10.05
CA ILE A 7 2.39 11.34 -8.72
C ILE A 7 1.84 10.09 -8.06
N SER A 8 2.70 9.35 -7.37
CA SER A 8 2.31 8.20 -6.57
C SER A 8 2.91 8.31 -5.18
N VAL A 9 2.14 7.97 -4.16
CA VAL A 9 2.54 8.16 -2.76
C VAL A 9 2.19 6.95 -1.90
N SER A 10 3.08 6.61 -0.96
CA SER A 10 2.76 5.66 0.11
C SER A 10 1.97 6.38 1.21
N VAL A 11 0.77 5.86 1.51
CA VAL A 11 -0.14 6.45 2.52
C VAL A 11 0.01 5.86 3.91
N GLY A 12 0.95 4.92 4.11
CA GLY A 12 1.16 4.20 5.37
C GLY A 12 0.57 2.78 5.35
N PRO A 13 0.52 2.08 6.48
CA PRO A 13 0.80 2.56 7.83
C PRO A 13 2.28 2.84 8.11
N ALA A 14 2.59 4.03 8.60
CA ALA A 14 3.94 4.48 8.95
C ALA A 14 3.88 5.41 10.17
N ASN A 15 4.90 6.24 10.38
CA ASN A 15 4.84 7.30 11.38
C ASN A 15 3.73 8.31 11.01
N PHE A 16 2.87 8.63 11.96
CA PHE A 16 1.69 9.49 11.76
C PHE A 16 2.03 10.82 11.09
N ASN A 17 3.03 11.54 11.63
CA ASN A 17 3.41 12.86 11.11
C ASN A 17 4.02 12.76 9.72
N ALA A 18 4.87 11.75 9.48
CA ALA A 18 5.50 11.55 8.18
C ALA A 18 4.47 11.21 7.09
N SER A 19 3.53 10.29 7.35
CA SER A 19 2.48 9.94 6.41
C SER A 19 1.60 11.13 6.07
N ARG A 20 1.24 11.94 7.06
CA ARG A 20 0.45 13.16 6.85
C ARG A 20 1.17 14.17 5.98
N LEU A 21 2.44 14.45 6.31
CA LEU A 21 3.24 15.44 5.59
C LEU A 21 3.40 15.06 4.11
N ILE A 22 3.76 13.81 3.84
CA ILE A 22 4.01 13.36 2.47
C ILE A 22 2.73 13.38 1.63
N VAL A 23 1.60 12.98 2.20
CA VAL A 23 0.31 13.00 1.51
C VAL A 23 -0.16 14.43 1.22
N VAL A 24 -0.04 15.34 2.20
CA VAL A 24 -0.37 16.75 1.99
C VAL A 24 0.51 17.36 0.89
N LEU A 25 1.81 17.11 0.92
CA LEU A 25 2.75 17.57 -0.11
C LEU A 25 2.38 17.03 -1.50
N ALA A 26 2.14 15.71 -1.61
CA ALA A 26 1.78 15.06 -2.86
C ALA A 26 0.46 15.64 -3.43
N ARG A 27 -0.55 15.85 -2.59
CA ARG A 27 -1.83 16.47 -2.98
C ARG A 27 -1.62 17.89 -3.47
N THR A 28 -0.85 18.70 -2.74
CA THR A 28 -0.58 20.09 -3.12
C THR A 28 0.12 20.17 -4.48
N ILE A 29 1.14 19.33 -4.70
CA ILE A 29 1.84 19.32 -6.00
C ILE A 29 0.89 18.84 -7.10
N SER A 30 0.14 17.75 -6.88
CA SER A 30 -0.83 17.25 -7.85
C SER A 30 -1.85 18.31 -8.27
N GLN A 31 -2.39 19.05 -7.31
CA GLN A 31 -3.30 20.17 -7.58
C GLN A 31 -2.63 21.28 -8.40
N GLN A 32 -1.41 21.69 -8.02
CA GLN A 32 -0.70 22.80 -8.66
C GLN A 32 -0.34 22.52 -10.13
N ILE A 33 0.04 21.29 -10.45
CA ILE A 33 0.43 20.92 -11.82
C ILE A 33 -0.68 20.17 -12.58
N ASN A 34 -1.85 20.03 -11.95
CA ASN A 34 -3.03 19.35 -12.51
C ASN A 34 -2.70 17.95 -13.05
N CYS A 35 -2.05 17.09 -12.23
CA CYS A 35 -1.72 15.74 -12.60
C CYS A 35 -2.40 14.71 -11.67
N PRO A 36 -2.66 13.48 -12.14
CA PRO A 36 -3.22 12.40 -11.33
C PRO A 36 -2.34 12.07 -10.12
N LEU A 37 -2.98 11.70 -9.01
CA LEU A 37 -2.34 11.23 -7.78
C LEU A 37 -2.85 9.84 -7.42
N ASP A 38 -1.96 8.86 -7.35
CA ASP A 38 -2.24 7.51 -6.85
C ASP A 38 -1.70 7.34 -5.44
N SER A 39 -2.33 6.42 -4.70
CA SER A 39 -1.89 6.06 -3.35
C SER A 39 -1.87 4.56 -3.15
N PHE A 40 -0.85 4.09 -2.44
CA PHE A 40 -0.66 2.68 -2.10
C PHE A 40 -0.35 2.54 -0.61
N SER A 41 -0.85 1.47 0.02
CA SER A 41 -0.46 1.21 1.39
C SER A 41 0.98 0.71 1.47
N SER A 42 1.71 1.04 2.53
CA SER A 42 3.08 0.52 2.70
C SER A 42 3.12 -1.01 2.85
N PHE A 43 2.03 -1.61 3.32
CA PHE A 43 1.91 -3.06 3.37
C PHE A 43 1.72 -3.67 1.97
N GLU A 44 1.00 -2.99 1.08
CA GLU A 44 0.86 -3.40 -0.32
C GLU A 44 2.20 -3.40 -1.04
N LEU A 45 3.03 -2.37 -0.82
CA LEU A 45 4.36 -2.28 -1.43
C LEU A 45 5.28 -3.45 -1.02
N MET A 46 5.17 -3.93 0.21
CA MET A 46 5.98 -5.08 0.66
C MET A 46 5.34 -6.44 0.39
N ALA A 47 4.05 -6.50 0.05
CA ALA A 47 3.30 -7.74 -0.06
C ALA A 47 3.85 -8.67 -1.14
N LYS A 48 4.24 -8.14 -2.31
CA LYS A 48 4.85 -8.90 -3.41
C LYS A 48 6.18 -9.55 -3.00
N ARG A 49 7.03 -8.78 -2.33
CA ARG A 49 8.31 -9.25 -1.81
C ARG A 49 8.13 -10.35 -0.76
N ILE A 50 7.20 -10.18 0.16
CA ILE A 50 6.86 -11.19 1.17
C ILE A 50 6.34 -12.47 0.51
N ALA A 51 5.42 -12.34 -0.45
CA ALA A 51 4.87 -13.47 -1.17
C ALA A 51 5.94 -14.25 -1.97
N SER A 52 6.84 -13.54 -2.64
CA SER A 52 7.95 -14.14 -3.39
C SER A 52 8.91 -14.89 -2.47
N LYS A 53 9.33 -14.25 -1.38
CA LYS A 53 10.29 -14.84 -0.43
C LYS A 53 9.78 -16.11 0.25
N ASN A 54 8.47 -16.22 0.45
CA ASN A 54 7.84 -17.32 1.17
C ASN A 54 7.12 -18.32 0.24
N ASN A 55 7.37 -18.25 -1.08
CA ASN A 55 6.78 -19.13 -2.09
C ASN A 55 5.23 -19.17 -2.07
N ILE A 56 4.59 -18.08 -1.62
CA ILE A 56 3.12 -18.01 -1.49
C ILE A 56 2.47 -17.99 -2.87
N PHE A 57 3.17 -17.49 -3.90
CA PHE A 57 2.69 -17.47 -5.27
C PHE A 57 2.34 -18.88 -5.79
N MET A 58 3.12 -19.88 -5.42
CA MET A 58 2.90 -21.27 -5.85
C MET A 58 1.56 -21.84 -5.37
N ASN A 59 1.12 -21.43 -4.18
CA ASN A 59 -0.07 -21.98 -3.52
C ASN A 59 -1.31 -21.10 -3.68
N LYS A 60 -1.20 -19.93 -4.33
CA LYS A 60 -2.30 -18.96 -4.54
C LYS A 60 -3.08 -18.65 -3.24
N GLN A 61 -2.39 -18.60 -2.11
CA GLN A 61 -2.99 -18.42 -0.79
C GLN A 61 -3.11 -16.94 -0.44
N SER A 62 -4.06 -16.62 0.41
CA SER A 62 -4.10 -15.32 1.08
C SER A 62 -3.19 -15.33 2.31
N PHE A 63 -2.68 -14.16 2.65
CA PHE A 63 -1.80 -13.98 3.79
C PHE A 63 -2.02 -12.62 4.44
N TRP A 64 -1.62 -12.52 5.70
CA TRP A 64 -1.68 -11.29 6.48
C TRP A 64 -0.29 -10.69 6.63
N ILE A 65 -0.25 -9.36 6.63
CA ILE A 65 0.92 -8.59 7.04
C ILE A 65 0.55 -7.87 8.32
N TYR A 66 1.40 -7.95 9.34
CA TYR A 66 1.16 -7.28 10.60
C TYR A 66 2.35 -6.43 11.05
N LYS A 67 2.06 -5.41 11.85
CA LYS A 67 3.04 -4.61 12.59
C LYS A 67 2.59 -4.48 14.03
N LYS A 68 3.46 -4.86 14.99
CA LYS A 68 3.19 -4.71 16.41
C LYS A 68 3.24 -3.24 16.82
N LEU A 69 2.27 -2.81 17.58
CA LEU A 69 2.21 -1.48 18.20
C LEU A 69 2.62 -1.56 19.67
N LYS A 70 3.34 -0.55 20.15
CA LYS A 70 3.87 -0.54 21.55
C LYS A 70 2.79 -0.69 22.63
N ARG A 71 1.55 -0.22 22.40
CA ARG A 71 0.49 -0.18 23.42
C ARG A 71 -0.92 -0.53 22.93
N LYS A 72 -1.15 -0.71 21.65
CA LYS A 72 -2.50 -0.79 21.07
C LYS A 72 -2.75 -2.07 20.24
N GLY A 73 -2.00 -3.14 20.45
CA GLY A 73 -2.17 -4.38 19.67
C GLY A 73 -1.36 -4.37 18.37
N PHE A 74 -2.02 -4.64 17.25
CA PHE A 74 -1.36 -4.83 15.96
C PHE A 74 -2.08 -4.05 14.87
N ILE A 75 -1.34 -3.57 13.88
CA ILE A 75 -1.90 -3.18 12.59
C ILE A 75 -1.83 -4.41 11.70
N VAL A 76 -2.93 -4.76 11.03
CA VAL A 76 -3.00 -5.92 10.14
C VAL A 76 -3.63 -5.54 8.81
N GLY A 77 -3.11 -6.09 7.71
CA GLY A 77 -3.70 -6.00 6.38
C GLY A 77 -3.70 -7.39 5.72
N LYS A 78 -4.73 -7.72 4.94
CA LYS A 78 -4.83 -9.01 4.23
C LYS A 78 -4.63 -8.83 2.73
N TYR A 79 -3.84 -9.71 2.15
CA TYR A 79 -3.48 -9.72 0.73
C TYR A 79 -3.76 -11.09 0.14
N ALA A 80 -4.17 -11.12 -1.12
CA ALA A 80 -4.37 -12.35 -1.85
C ALA A 80 -3.68 -12.30 -3.21
N ILE A 81 -3.21 -13.44 -3.67
CA ILE A 81 -2.66 -13.62 -5.01
C ILE A 81 -3.81 -13.93 -5.95
N CYS A 82 -3.94 -13.14 -7.00
CA CYS A 82 -4.95 -13.28 -8.04
C CYS A 82 -4.26 -13.34 -9.41
N HIS A 83 -4.94 -13.91 -10.41
CA HIS A 83 -4.54 -13.69 -11.80
C HIS A 83 -4.86 -12.27 -12.21
N ASP A 84 -4.03 -11.70 -13.06
CA ASP A 84 -4.34 -10.44 -13.72
C ASP A 84 -5.47 -10.69 -14.73
N GLU A 85 -6.52 -9.89 -14.68
CA GLU A 85 -7.67 -10.04 -15.57
C GLU A 85 -7.33 -9.68 -17.03
N GLU A 86 -6.34 -8.78 -17.22
CA GLU A 86 -5.89 -8.36 -18.55
C GLU A 86 -4.81 -9.30 -19.13
N ASN A 87 -4.03 -9.93 -18.24
CA ASN A 87 -2.92 -10.80 -18.63
C ASN A 87 -2.93 -12.07 -17.77
N ASN A 88 -3.70 -13.07 -18.18
CA ASN A 88 -3.96 -14.29 -17.40
C ASN A 88 -2.69 -15.07 -16.98
N ALA A 89 -1.53 -14.72 -17.54
CA ALA A 89 -0.23 -15.31 -17.19
C ALA A 89 0.40 -14.65 -15.97
N ASP A 90 0.06 -13.39 -15.66
CA ASP A 90 0.66 -12.65 -14.58
C ASP A 90 -0.12 -12.80 -13.27
N LEU A 91 0.61 -13.10 -12.20
CA LEU A 91 0.07 -13.11 -10.85
C LEU A 91 0.25 -11.72 -10.23
N ILE A 92 -0.85 -11.17 -9.77
CA ILE A 92 -0.90 -9.89 -9.06
C ILE A 92 -1.32 -10.08 -7.62
N ILE A 93 -0.93 -9.14 -6.77
CA ILE A 93 -1.38 -9.09 -5.38
C ILE A 93 -2.48 -8.05 -5.27
N ARG A 94 -3.61 -8.45 -4.65
CA ARG A 94 -4.72 -7.55 -4.34
C ARG A 94 -4.90 -7.44 -2.83
N GLU A 95 -5.06 -6.22 -2.35
CA GLU A 95 -5.48 -5.95 -0.99
C GLU A 95 -6.93 -6.44 -0.79
N LYS A 96 -7.13 -7.29 0.21
CA LYS A 96 -8.46 -7.81 0.59
C LYS A 96 -9.00 -7.14 1.85
N VAL A 97 -8.10 -6.74 2.73
CA VAL A 97 -8.43 -5.97 3.94
C VAL A 97 -7.41 -4.86 4.09
N THR A 98 -7.89 -3.64 4.02
CA THR A 98 -7.08 -2.43 4.27
C THR A 98 -6.49 -2.46 5.67
N PRO A 99 -5.23 -2.03 5.86
CA PRO A 99 -4.58 -2.03 7.15
C PRO A 99 -5.42 -1.38 8.25
N LYS A 100 -5.72 -2.14 9.30
CA LYS A 100 -6.51 -1.72 10.47
C LYS A 100 -5.90 -2.22 11.77
N VAL A 101 -6.29 -1.59 12.89
CA VAL A 101 -5.85 -2.02 14.23
C VAL A 101 -6.72 -3.15 14.74
N VAL A 102 -6.07 -4.17 15.30
CA VAL A 102 -6.69 -5.25 16.05
C VAL A 102 -5.99 -5.43 17.40
N LYS A 103 -6.71 -5.89 18.41
CA LYS A 103 -6.13 -6.13 19.74
C LYS A 103 -5.27 -7.40 19.75
N GLU A 104 -5.71 -8.43 19.06
CA GLU A 104 -5.09 -9.76 19.02
C GLU A 104 -4.97 -10.25 17.59
N LEU A 105 -4.00 -11.12 17.35
CA LEU A 105 -3.78 -11.77 16.06
C LEU A 105 -4.47 -13.13 16.08
N GLU A 106 -5.73 -13.18 15.69
CA GLU A 106 -6.52 -14.40 15.56
C GLU A 106 -6.55 -14.85 14.09
N SER A 107 -5.47 -15.37 13.57
CA SER A 107 -5.48 -15.91 12.21
C SER A 107 -4.95 -17.34 12.17
N LYS A 108 -5.73 -18.23 11.55
CA LYS A 108 -5.29 -19.56 11.12
C LYS A 108 -4.55 -19.54 9.77
N GLU A 109 -4.49 -18.38 9.13
CA GLU A 109 -3.85 -18.15 7.83
C GLU A 109 -2.37 -17.77 8.01
N LEU A 110 -1.63 -17.77 6.93
CA LEU A 110 -0.25 -17.30 6.91
C LEU A 110 -0.17 -15.83 7.34
N ILE A 111 0.72 -15.53 8.28
CA ILE A 111 0.89 -14.19 8.83
C ILE A 111 2.38 -13.83 8.87
N PHE A 112 2.73 -12.64 8.39
CA PHE A 112 4.11 -12.15 8.28
C PHE A 112 4.27 -10.79 8.92
N GLU A 113 5.40 -10.58 9.59
CA GLU A 113 5.73 -9.27 10.13
C GLU A 113 6.12 -8.29 9.02
N ALA A 114 5.63 -7.06 9.14
CA ALA A 114 5.98 -5.98 8.21
C ALA A 114 7.48 -5.67 8.30
N ASN A 115 8.15 -5.77 7.17
CA ASN A 115 9.59 -5.48 7.03
C ASN A 115 9.77 -4.40 5.96
N TYR A 116 10.00 -3.17 6.40
CA TYR A 116 10.19 -2.02 5.52
C TYR A 116 11.57 -2.06 4.89
N LYS A 117 11.63 -1.96 3.56
CA LYS A 117 12.86 -1.89 2.76
C LYS A 117 12.71 -0.79 1.71
N ASP A 118 13.22 0.38 2.01
CA ASP A 118 12.97 1.61 1.27
C ASP A 118 13.22 1.46 -0.24
N GLU A 119 14.33 0.86 -0.64
CA GLU A 119 14.63 0.69 -2.07
C GLU A 119 13.69 -0.29 -2.77
N GLU A 120 13.40 -1.45 -2.16
CA GLU A 120 12.55 -2.47 -2.74
C GLU A 120 11.10 -1.99 -2.78
N ASP A 121 10.65 -1.34 -1.71
CA ASP A 121 9.31 -0.80 -1.59
C ASP A 121 9.10 0.40 -2.56
N LEU A 122 10.14 1.22 -2.81
CA LEU A 122 10.09 2.30 -3.79
C LEU A 122 10.03 1.75 -5.24
N ARG A 123 10.76 0.69 -5.54
CA ARG A 123 10.68 0.02 -6.85
C ARG A 123 9.28 -0.53 -7.11
N GLU A 124 8.69 -1.20 -6.11
CA GLU A 124 7.31 -1.70 -6.23
C GLU A 124 6.30 -0.55 -6.40
N LEU A 125 6.49 0.57 -5.68
CA LEU A 125 5.66 1.77 -5.87
C LEU A 125 5.73 2.26 -7.32
N LEU A 126 6.92 2.29 -7.92
CA LEU A 126 7.10 2.69 -9.30
C LEU A 126 6.44 1.70 -10.29
N ASP A 127 6.57 0.40 -10.05
CA ASP A 127 5.95 -0.63 -10.88
C ASP A 127 4.42 -0.53 -10.84
N LEU A 128 3.83 -0.36 -9.67
CA LEU A 128 2.39 -0.17 -9.49
C LEU A 128 1.91 1.15 -10.13
N ALA A 129 2.68 2.21 -9.98
CA ALA A 129 2.38 3.50 -10.62
C ALA A 129 2.36 3.38 -12.14
N ASN A 130 3.31 2.66 -12.73
CA ASN A 130 3.39 2.42 -14.18
C ASN A 130 2.23 1.57 -14.69
N LYS A 131 1.83 0.52 -13.97
CA LYS A 131 0.65 -0.29 -14.33
C LYS A 131 -0.63 0.54 -14.33
N ASN A 132 -0.75 1.49 -13.42
CA ASN A 132 -1.91 2.37 -13.31
C ASN A 132 -1.86 3.61 -14.21
N LEU A 133 -0.86 3.75 -15.08
CA LEU A 133 -0.71 4.94 -15.94
C LEU A 133 -1.93 5.21 -16.84
N LEU A 134 -2.70 4.18 -17.17
CA LEU A 134 -3.92 4.30 -17.97
C LEU A 134 -5.11 4.89 -17.20
N ASN A 135 -5.09 4.85 -15.87
CA ASN A 135 -6.09 5.49 -15.01
C ASN A 135 -5.79 6.98 -14.85
N THR A 136 -6.30 7.79 -15.78
CA THR A 136 -6.04 9.23 -15.89
C THR A 136 -7.07 10.11 -15.16
N ASN A 137 -7.63 9.66 -14.05
CA ASN A 137 -8.59 10.48 -13.30
C ASN A 137 -7.84 11.64 -12.60
N VAL A 138 -7.81 12.80 -13.24
CA VAL A 138 -7.06 13.99 -12.82
C VAL A 138 -7.50 14.51 -11.45
N ASN A 139 -8.74 14.24 -11.03
CA ASN A 139 -9.27 14.65 -9.72
C ASN A 139 -9.05 13.63 -8.60
N SER A 140 -8.19 12.64 -8.81
CA SER A 140 -7.93 11.57 -7.83
C SER A 140 -7.32 12.06 -6.51
N TRP A 141 -6.64 13.22 -6.49
CA TRP A 141 -6.00 13.79 -5.29
C TRP A 141 -6.98 14.00 -4.11
N GLY A 142 -8.25 14.27 -4.38
CA GLY A 142 -9.28 14.47 -3.35
C GLY A 142 -9.49 13.23 -2.48
N ASN A 143 -9.34 12.05 -3.05
CA ASN A 143 -9.56 10.76 -2.39
C ASN A 143 -8.32 10.20 -1.71
N VAL A 144 -7.14 10.77 -1.96
CA VAL A 144 -5.89 10.31 -1.35
C VAL A 144 -5.77 10.87 0.05
N LEU A 145 -5.94 10.01 1.04
CA LEU A 145 -5.85 10.32 2.47
C LEU A 145 -4.77 9.49 3.13
N PRO A 146 -4.07 10.03 4.15
CA PRO A 146 -3.16 9.22 4.96
C PRO A 146 -3.92 8.10 5.64
N LEU A 147 -3.34 6.92 5.66
CA LEU A 147 -3.90 5.76 6.31
C LEU A 147 -3.60 5.85 7.81
N TYR A 148 -4.63 6.14 8.59
CA TYR A 148 -4.56 6.25 10.04
C TYR A 148 -5.21 5.03 10.71
N PRO A 149 -4.48 3.92 10.89
CA PRO A 149 -5.03 2.76 11.58
C PRO A 149 -5.35 3.05 13.05
N ILE A 150 -4.71 4.10 13.61
CA ILE A 150 -4.92 4.56 14.98
C ILE A 150 -5.42 5.99 14.94
N SER A 151 -6.56 6.26 15.60
CA SER A 151 -6.97 7.66 15.83
C SER A 151 -5.92 8.39 16.67
N PRO A 152 -5.51 9.61 16.29
CA PRO A 152 -4.62 10.42 17.09
C PRO A 152 -5.27 10.91 18.38
N ILE A 153 -6.59 10.80 18.47
CA ILE A 153 -7.42 11.28 19.59
C ILE A 153 -8.02 10.06 20.29
N ASN A 154 -7.35 9.58 21.31
CA ASN A 154 -7.87 8.78 22.44
C ASN A 154 -6.96 8.95 23.64
#